data_a2e88d38ca7155cc6dbed4e6f3e98266
#
_entry.id   a2e88d38ca7155cc6dbed4e6f3e98266
#
_cell.length_a   1.000
_cell.length_b   1.000
_cell.length_c   1.000
_cell.angle_alpha   90.00
_cell.angle_beta   90.00
_cell.angle_gamma   90.00
#
_symmetry.space_group_name_H-M   'P 1'
#
loop_
_entity.id
_entity.type
_entity.pdbx_description
1 polymer ?
#
loop_
_entity_poly.entity_id
_entity_poly.type
_entity_poly.pdbx_seq_one_letter_code
_entity_poly.pdbx_strand_id
1 'polypeptide(L)'
;MASTSYSANALVTALKKPRDKFTKEDIKKYIFDNGIRHLNFMYAGGDGRLKTLNFVINDADYLDEILSCGERVDGSSLFSYIEASSSDLYVVPKFSSAFMDPFAELPTLCLLCSFFNKDGQPLESSPEYTLHKACEAFKKETGMEFQAMGELEYYVIADDMGEFPAVDQRGYHESAPFAKFNEFRQQCMLYIAQAGGQIKYGHSEVGNFTQDGKLYEQNEIEFLPCPAEDAANQLTIAKWIIRNLGAQLGLDVTFAPKITVGKAGSGLHIHMRIMKDGNNQMLKNGVISETARRAIAGMMKLAPSITAFGNQNPTSYLRLVPHQEAPTNVCWGDRNRSVLVRVPLGWASKTDLCKIANPNEKGTSYDTHQKQTVEMRSPDASANVYLLMAGLCVACRYGLSLKDGLKVAEQTYVNVNIHKKENAKLLSKLDTLPDSCWASADCLAKQRKVYEEFGVFSPAMIDGIMAQLKAFKDKTLRAQVTKSKTAMQKLVKTYFYCG
;
A
#
# COMPACT_ATOMS: atom_id res chain seq x y z
N MET A 1 8.98 -10.98 22.03
CA MET A 1 8.64 -12.10 21.12
C MET A 1 7.12 -12.11 21.01
N ALA A 2 6.56 -11.93 19.81
CA ALA A 2 5.14 -12.15 19.60
C ALA A 2 4.86 -13.63 19.93
N SER A 3 3.83 -13.88 20.74
CA SER A 3 3.47 -15.25 21.12
C SER A 3 3.04 -16.00 19.85
N THR A 4 3.83 -16.98 19.42
CA THR A 4 3.49 -17.87 18.30
C THR A 4 2.22 -18.69 18.57
N SER A 5 1.77 -18.74 19.82
CA SER A 5 0.60 -19.50 20.27
C SER A 5 -0.73 -18.83 19.91
N TYR A 6 -0.75 -17.55 19.52
CA TYR A 6 -1.96 -16.81 19.15
C TYR A 6 -1.80 -16.12 17.79
N SER A 7 -1.23 -16.82 16.81
CA SER A 7 -1.12 -16.35 15.43
C SER A 7 -2.32 -16.83 14.63
N ALA A 8 -2.86 -15.95 13.78
CA ALA A 8 -3.89 -16.35 12.81
C ALA A 8 -3.31 -17.23 11.67
N ASN A 9 -1.99 -17.14 11.39
CA ASN A 9 -1.34 -17.95 10.37
C ASN A 9 -1.16 -19.40 10.86
N ALA A 10 -1.74 -20.35 10.14
CA ALA A 10 -1.75 -21.76 10.52
C ALA A 10 -0.35 -22.38 10.60
N LEU A 11 0.60 -21.99 9.73
CA LEU A 11 1.96 -22.50 9.75
C LEU A 11 2.70 -22.04 11.02
N VAL A 12 2.55 -20.78 11.41
CA VAL A 12 3.17 -20.22 12.62
C VAL A 12 2.71 -21.01 13.86
N THR A 13 1.41 -21.30 13.92
CA THR A 13 0.82 -22.05 15.05
C THR A 13 1.27 -23.51 15.06
N ALA A 14 1.25 -24.20 13.92
CA ALA A 14 1.63 -25.60 13.80
C ALA A 14 3.13 -25.82 14.04
N LEU A 15 3.96 -24.97 13.43
CA LEU A 15 5.43 -25.08 13.52
C LEU A 15 5.99 -24.45 14.80
N LYS A 16 5.18 -23.69 15.55
CA LYS A 16 5.60 -22.91 16.74
C LYS A 16 6.83 -22.05 16.49
N LYS A 17 6.91 -21.46 15.29
CA LYS A 17 8.07 -20.76 14.77
C LYS A 17 7.62 -19.47 14.08
N PRO A 18 8.28 -18.32 14.27
CA PRO A 18 7.94 -17.09 13.56
C PRO A 18 8.27 -17.23 12.08
N ARG A 19 7.52 -16.55 11.22
CA ARG A 19 7.59 -16.67 9.75
C ARG A 19 8.97 -16.40 9.19
N ASP A 20 9.67 -15.38 9.68
CA ASP A 20 11.03 -15.00 9.25
C ASP A 20 12.09 -16.09 9.48
N LYS A 21 11.73 -17.16 10.21
CA LYS A 21 12.58 -18.31 10.49
C LYS A 21 12.17 -19.58 9.73
N PHE A 22 11.17 -19.52 8.86
CA PHE A 22 10.76 -20.69 8.07
C PHE A 22 11.87 -21.10 7.10
N THR A 23 12.08 -22.42 7.02
CA THR A 23 13.03 -23.08 6.12
C THR A 23 12.29 -23.97 5.12
N LYS A 24 12.97 -24.45 4.09
CA LYS A 24 12.41 -25.42 3.15
C LYS A 24 11.86 -26.66 3.87
N GLU A 25 12.59 -27.16 4.85
CA GLU A 25 12.16 -28.34 5.62
C GLU A 25 10.91 -28.07 6.47
N ASP A 26 10.75 -26.86 7.00
CA ASP A 26 9.52 -26.47 7.68
C ASP A 26 8.31 -26.52 6.74
N ILE A 27 8.48 -26.02 5.51
CA ILE A 27 7.44 -26.03 4.49
C ILE A 27 7.09 -27.48 4.08
N LYS A 28 8.10 -28.30 3.78
CA LYS A 28 7.92 -29.73 3.44
C LYS A 28 7.20 -30.48 4.57
N LYS A 29 7.67 -30.29 5.81
CA LYS A 29 7.04 -30.88 7.00
C LYS A 29 5.57 -30.50 7.10
N TYR A 30 5.24 -29.21 6.99
CA TYR A 30 3.85 -28.74 7.06
C TYR A 30 2.97 -29.35 5.97
N ILE A 31 3.47 -29.43 4.72
CA ILE A 31 2.79 -30.04 3.58
C ILE A 31 2.48 -31.50 3.86
N PHE A 32 3.46 -32.29 4.29
CA PHE A 32 3.28 -33.73 4.54
C PHE A 32 2.40 -34.01 5.76
N ASP A 33 2.59 -33.29 6.86
CA ASP A 33 1.79 -33.46 8.08
C ASP A 33 0.30 -33.16 7.86
N ASN A 34 -0.02 -32.30 6.90
CA ASN A 34 -1.40 -31.88 6.56
C ASN A 34 -1.95 -32.48 5.27
N GLY A 35 -1.22 -33.38 4.60
CA GLY A 35 -1.65 -34.05 3.37
C GLY A 35 -1.90 -33.08 2.20
N ILE A 36 -1.23 -31.93 2.16
CA ILE A 36 -1.40 -30.90 1.12
C ILE A 36 -0.84 -31.43 -0.20
N ARG A 37 -1.63 -31.28 -1.28
CA ARG A 37 -1.25 -31.72 -2.62
C ARG A 37 -1.15 -30.56 -3.61
N HIS A 38 -1.64 -29.36 -3.26
CA HIS A 38 -1.63 -28.19 -4.10
C HIS A 38 -0.70 -27.12 -3.53
N LEU A 39 0.12 -26.53 -4.40
CA LEU A 39 1.06 -25.48 -4.07
C LEU A 39 0.92 -24.35 -5.09
N ASN A 40 0.85 -23.11 -4.62
CA ASN A 40 0.80 -21.93 -5.47
C ASN A 40 2.06 -21.09 -5.27
N PHE A 41 2.77 -20.80 -6.36
CA PHE A 41 3.75 -19.74 -6.40
C PHE A 41 3.08 -18.47 -6.85
N MET A 42 3.17 -17.41 -6.04
CA MET A 42 2.51 -16.13 -6.30
C MET A 42 3.55 -15.01 -6.40
N TYR A 43 3.35 -14.07 -7.31
CA TYR A 43 4.26 -12.95 -7.52
C TYR A 43 3.53 -11.74 -8.11
N ALA A 44 4.01 -10.53 -7.81
CA ALA A 44 3.45 -9.32 -8.38
C ALA A 44 3.95 -9.08 -9.79
N GLY A 45 3.05 -8.93 -10.75
CA GLY A 45 3.38 -8.46 -12.09
C GLY A 45 3.68 -6.96 -12.14
N GLY A 46 4.05 -6.46 -13.31
CA GLY A 46 4.28 -5.02 -13.53
C GLY A 46 3.05 -4.15 -13.26
N ASP A 47 1.85 -4.73 -13.40
CA ASP A 47 0.56 -4.09 -13.09
C ASP A 47 0.22 -4.08 -11.58
N GLY A 48 1.08 -4.59 -10.72
CA GLY A 48 0.90 -4.65 -9.27
C GLY A 48 -0.07 -5.73 -8.78
N ARG A 49 -0.63 -6.57 -9.68
CA ARG A 49 -1.51 -7.68 -9.32
C ARG A 49 -0.72 -8.95 -9.02
N LEU A 50 -1.21 -9.75 -8.08
CA LEU A 50 -0.71 -11.10 -7.88
C LEU A 50 -1.05 -11.99 -9.08
N LYS A 51 -0.04 -12.65 -9.60
CA LYS A 51 -0.11 -13.74 -10.59
C LYS A 51 0.18 -15.04 -9.85
N THR A 52 -0.26 -16.17 -10.41
CA THR A 52 -0.16 -17.47 -9.74
C THR A 52 0.26 -18.55 -10.72
N LEU A 53 1.22 -19.39 -10.31
CA LEU A 53 1.47 -20.71 -10.86
C LEU A 53 0.91 -21.77 -9.90
N ASN A 54 0.15 -22.70 -10.43
CA ASN A 54 -0.45 -23.77 -9.67
C ASN A 54 0.33 -25.07 -9.89
N PHE A 55 0.72 -25.74 -8.81
CA PHE A 55 1.40 -27.02 -8.83
C PHE A 55 0.58 -28.11 -8.16
N VAL A 56 0.65 -29.31 -8.72
CA VAL A 56 0.27 -30.54 -8.03
C VAL A 56 1.55 -31.23 -7.58
N ILE A 57 1.65 -31.54 -6.31
CA ILE A 57 2.81 -32.24 -5.71
C ILE A 57 2.73 -33.71 -6.10
N ASN A 58 3.49 -34.11 -7.11
CA ASN A 58 3.52 -35.47 -7.62
C ASN A 58 4.14 -36.44 -6.60
N ASP A 59 5.31 -36.05 -6.06
CA ASP A 59 6.06 -36.81 -5.05
C ASP A 59 6.97 -35.86 -4.22
N ALA A 60 7.74 -36.45 -3.31
CA ALA A 60 8.61 -35.69 -2.42
C ALA A 60 9.83 -35.08 -3.11
N ASP A 61 10.35 -35.76 -4.13
CA ASP A 61 11.53 -35.31 -4.88
C ASP A 61 11.16 -34.12 -5.74
N TYR A 62 10.02 -34.17 -6.46
CA TYR A 62 9.49 -33.04 -7.19
C TYR A 62 9.19 -31.81 -6.31
N LEU A 63 8.62 -32.06 -5.11
CA LEU A 63 8.41 -30.97 -4.14
C LEU A 63 9.75 -30.32 -3.75
N ASP A 64 10.76 -31.14 -3.47
CA ASP A 64 12.09 -30.64 -3.10
C ASP A 64 12.72 -29.83 -4.24
N GLU A 65 12.57 -30.28 -5.47
CA GLU A 65 13.04 -29.60 -6.67
C GLU A 65 12.42 -28.21 -6.82
N ILE A 66 11.08 -28.10 -6.86
CA ILE A 66 10.42 -26.80 -7.07
C ILE A 66 10.60 -25.82 -5.91
N LEU A 67 10.74 -26.30 -4.67
CA LEU A 67 11.07 -25.44 -3.53
C LEU A 67 12.52 -24.97 -3.54
N SER A 68 13.45 -25.72 -4.18
CA SER A 68 14.88 -25.39 -4.24
C SER A 68 15.22 -24.52 -5.45
N CYS A 69 14.69 -24.85 -6.62
CA CYS A 69 15.05 -24.25 -7.90
C CYS A 69 14.01 -23.22 -8.38
N GLY A 70 12.80 -23.27 -7.84
CA GLY A 70 11.70 -22.47 -8.36
C GLY A 70 11.19 -22.99 -9.71
N GLU A 71 10.59 -22.11 -10.51
CA GLU A 71 10.08 -22.45 -11.85
C GLU A 71 10.39 -21.31 -12.84
N ARG A 72 10.44 -21.67 -14.13
CA ARG A 72 10.68 -20.72 -15.21
C ARG A 72 9.36 -20.06 -15.66
N VAL A 73 9.42 -18.76 -15.93
CA VAL A 73 8.30 -17.96 -16.43
C VAL A 73 8.73 -17.02 -17.56
N ASP A 74 7.78 -16.61 -18.39
CA ASP A 74 8.01 -15.58 -19.41
C ASP A 74 7.89 -14.18 -18.80
N GLY A 75 9.01 -13.51 -18.62
CA GLY A 75 9.08 -12.15 -18.09
C GLY A 75 8.47 -11.09 -19.01
N SER A 76 8.44 -11.31 -20.34
CA SER A 76 7.86 -10.34 -21.28
C SER A 76 6.33 -10.25 -21.14
N SER A 77 5.69 -11.34 -20.71
CA SER A 77 4.27 -11.35 -20.39
C SER A 77 3.95 -10.75 -19.02
N LEU A 78 4.95 -10.60 -18.14
CA LEU A 78 4.80 -10.06 -16.79
C LEU A 78 5.19 -8.58 -16.69
N PHE A 79 6.17 -8.15 -17.48
CA PHE A 79 6.77 -6.82 -17.41
C PHE A 79 6.93 -6.23 -18.81
N SER A 80 6.25 -5.12 -19.07
CA SER A 80 6.23 -4.46 -20.39
C SER A 80 7.59 -3.91 -20.86
N TYR A 81 8.58 -3.86 -19.99
CA TYR A 81 9.93 -3.39 -20.28
C TYR A 81 10.95 -4.53 -20.48
N ILE A 82 10.51 -5.80 -20.46
CA ILE A 82 11.33 -6.97 -20.79
C ILE A 82 11.06 -7.37 -22.24
N GLU A 83 12.14 -7.46 -23.05
CA GLU A 83 12.02 -7.89 -24.43
C GLU A 83 11.85 -9.40 -24.54
N ALA A 84 11.01 -9.85 -25.49
CA ALA A 84 10.72 -11.26 -25.72
C ALA A 84 11.95 -12.10 -26.10
N SER A 85 12.98 -11.49 -26.69
CA SER A 85 14.23 -12.17 -27.08
C SER A 85 15.10 -12.65 -25.92
N SER A 86 14.84 -12.19 -24.67
CA SER A 86 15.58 -12.57 -23.46
C SER A 86 14.65 -12.52 -22.24
N SER A 87 13.51 -13.19 -22.32
CA SER A 87 12.42 -13.03 -21.37
C SER A 87 12.31 -14.12 -20.30
N ASP A 88 13.05 -15.24 -20.45
CA ASP A 88 13.02 -16.32 -19.46
C ASP A 88 13.55 -15.85 -18.10
N LEU A 89 12.73 -16.00 -17.08
CA LEU A 89 13.03 -15.68 -15.69
C LEU A 89 12.77 -16.90 -14.82
N TYR A 90 13.40 -16.93 -13.65
CA TYR A 90 13.05 -17.86 -12.59
C TYR A 90 12.22 -17.15 -11.53
N VAL A 91 11.22 -17.85 -10.99
CA VAL A 91 10.47 -17.45 -9.78
C VAL A 91 10.78 -18.44 -8.68
N VAL A 92 11.36 -17.96 -7.57
CA VAL A 92 11.81 -18.80 -6.45
C VAL A 92 11.05 -18.44 -5.20
N PRO A 93 10.43 -19.41 -4.48
CA PRO A 93 9.56 -19.13 -3.36
C PRO A 93 10.31 -18.60 -2.12
N LYS A 94 9.69 -17.65 -1.44
CA LYS A 94 10.11 -17.10 -0.13
C LYS A 94 9.35 -17.81 0.97
N PHE A 95 9.99 -18.69 1.73
CA PHE A 95 9.34 -19.52 2.74
C PHE A 95 8.68 -18.72 3.85
N SER A 96 9.23 -17.55 4.20
CA SER A 96 8.65 -16.62 5.16
C SER A 96 7.27 -16.07 4.77
N SER A 97 6.89 -16.18 3.50
CA SER A 97 5.61 -15.70 2.99
C SER A 97 4.48 -16.72 3.02
N ALA A 98 4.75 -17.95 3.49
CA ALA A 98 3.83 -19.07 3.40
C ALA A 98 2.49 -18.83 4.12
N PHE A 99 1.38 -19.16 3.45
CA PHE A 99 0.03 -19.12 3.99
C PHE A 99 -0.89 -20.13 3.29
N MET A 100 -1.98 -20.54 3.94
CA MET A 100 -3.01 -21.36 3.31
C MET A 100 -3.96 -20.49 2.49
N ASP A 101 -4.28 -20.92 1.28
CA ASP A 101 -5.27 -20.25 0.42
C ASP A 101 -6.67 -20.34 1.06
N PRO A 102 -7.29 -19.21 1.47
CA PRO A 102 -8.59 -19.24 2.14
C PRO A 102 -9.76 -19.50 1.17
N PHE A 103 -9.51 -19.54 -0.15
CA PHE A 103 -10.51 -19.66 -1.19
C PHE A 103 -10.50 -21.01 -1.90
N ALA A 104 -9.43 -21.78 -1.72
CA ALA A 104 -9.29 -23.07 -2.38
C ALA A 104 -10.18 -24.12 -1.71
N GLU A 105 -10.92 -24.89 -2.53
CA GLU A 105 -11.71 -26.04 -2.07
C GLU A 105 -10.81 -27.17 -1.52
N LEU A 106 -9.67 -27.37 -2.15
CA LEU A 106 -8.65 -28.32 -1.70
C LEU A 106 -7.54 -27.58 -0.93
N PRO A 107 -7.01 -28.17 0.14
CA PRO A 107 -5.92 -27.57 0.90
C PRO A 107 -4.76 -27.18 -0.01
N THR A 108 -4.50 -25.88 -0.14
CA THR A 108 -3.49 -25.29 -1.02
C THR A 108 -2.58 -24.37 -0.24
N LEU A 109 -1.26 -24.59 -0.36
CA LEU A 109 -0.27 -23.70 0.24
C LEU A 109 0.18 -22.65 -0.76
N CYS A 110 0.20 -21.38 -0.37
CA CYS A 110 0.67 -20.25 -1.17
C CYS A 110 2.02 -19.74 -0.66
N LEU A 111 2.91 -19.39 -1.60
CA LEU A 111 4.20 -18.78 -1.35
C LEU A 111 4.42 -17.60 -2.29
N LEU A 112 4.78 -16.43 -1.77
CA LEU A 112 5.29 -15.36 -2.62
C LEU A 112 6.67 -15.71 -3.14
N CYS A 113 6.98 -15.30 -4.39
CA CYS A 113 8.25 -15.58 -5.04
C CYS A 113 9.03 -14.31 -5.38
N SER A 114 10.35 -14.45 -5.42
CA SER A 114 11.27 -13.48 -6.00
C SER A 114 11.65 -13.87 -7.41
N PHE A 115 11.96 -12.88 -8.26
CA PHE A 115 12.40 -13.07 -9.63
C PHE A 115 13.92 -13.09 -9.76
N PHE A 116 14.42 -14.01 -10.58
CA PHE A 116 15.84 -14.13 -10.91
C PHE A 116 16.01 -14.19 -12.44
N ASN A 117 17.12 -13.66 -12.93
CA ASN A 117 17.48 -13.74 -14.34
C ASN A 117 18.17 -15.08 -14.68
N LYS A 118 18.49 -15.28 -15.96
CA LYS A 118 19.17 -16.48 -16.46
C LYS A 118 20.52 -16.79 -15.80
N ASP A 119 21.17 -15.80 -15.20
CA ASP A 119 22.47 -15.92 -14.54
C ASP A 119 22.33 -16.16 -13.03
N GLY A 120 21.11 -16.39 -12.54
CA GLY A 120 20.81 -16.62 -11.13
C GLY A 120 20.93 -15.37 -10.25
N GLN A 121 20.95 -14.18 -10.86
CA GLN A 121 20.95 -12.91 -10.13
C GLN A 121 19.51 -12.39 -9.94
N PRO A 122 19.19 -11.72 -8.81
CA PRO A 122 17.91 -11.07 -8.65
C PRO A 122 17.59 -10.17 -9.84
N LEU A 123 16.35 -10.19 -10.30
CA LEU A 123 15.93 -9.36 -11.44
C LEU A 123 15.91 -7.88 -11.04
N GLU A 124 16.87 -7.11 -11.57
CA GLU A 124 17.09 -5.70 -11.27
C GLU A 124 15.84 -4.81 -11.43
N SER A 125 14.97 -5.20 -12.33
CA SER A 125 13.76 -4.45 -12.67
C SER A 125 12.48 -5.04 -12.07
N SER A 126 12.56 -6.05 -11.19
CA SER A 126 11.35 -6.49 -10.51
C SER A 126 10.92 -5.48 -9.44
N PRO A 127 9.61 -5.23 -9.29
CA PRO A 127 9.11 -4.27 -8.29
C PRO A 127 9.53 -4.62 -6.86
N GLU A 128 9.51 -5.90 -6.50
CA GLU A 128 9.86 -6.34 -5.14
C GLU A 128 11.36 -6.17 -4.85
N TYR A 129 12.22 -6.47 -5.84
CA TYR A 129 13.66 -6.28 -5.67
C TYR A 129 14.06 -4.80 -5.70
N THR A 130 13.32 -3.96 -6.43
CA THR A 130 13.48 -2.50 -6.39
C THR A 130 13.22 -1.96 -4.98
N LEU A 131 12.17 -2.45 -4.29
CA LEU A 131 11.92 -2.09 -2.89
C LEU A 131 13.03 -2.60 -1.97
N HIS A 132 13.50 -3.84 -2.16
CA HIS A 132 14.62 -4.40 -1.41
C HIS A 132 15.86 -3.50 -1.53
N LYS A 133 16.26 -3.12 -2.76
CA LYS A 133 17.39 -2.21 -3.00
C LYS A 133 17.20 -0.84 -2.34
N ALA A 134 15.97 -0.32 -2.34
CA ALA A 134 15.67 0.95 -1.66
C ALA A 134 15.89 0.85 -0.15
N CYS A 135 15.44 -0.24 0.48
CA CYS A 135 15.62 -0.49 1.92
C CYS A 135 17.09 -0.70 2.27
N GLU A 136 17.83 -1.48 1.48
CA GLU A 136 19.26 -1.70 1.68
C GLU A 136 20.07 -0.39 1.52
N ALA A 137 19.79 0.41 0.48
CA ALA A 137 20.42 1.71 0.29
C ALA A 137 20.09 2.67 1.46
N PHE A 138 18.83 2.66 1.94
CA PHE A 138 18.44 3.45 3.10
C PHE A 138 19.25 3.05 4.34
N LYS A 139 19.33 1.75 4.63
CA LYS A 139 20.06 1.22 5.78
C LYS A 139 21.57 1.51 5.69
N LYS A 140 22.16 1.31 4.52
CA LYS A 140 23.58 1.56 4.27
C LYS A 140 23.97 3.02 4.48
N GLU A 141 23.16 3.96 3.95
CA GLU A 141 23.46 5.39 3.98
C GLU A 141 23.13 6.05 5.32
N THR A 142 22.15 5.53 6.06
CA THR A 142 21.65 6.19 7.27
C THR A 142 21.95 5.43 8.56
N GLY A 143 22.27 4.15 8.48
CA GLY A 143 22.37 3.24 9.64
C GLY A 143 21.01 2.99 10.32
N MET A 144 19.89 3.27 9.62
CA MET A 144 18.52 3.14 10.12
C MET A 144 17.69 2.25 9.20
N GLU A 145 16.51 1.82 9.67
CA GLU A 145 15.59 0.97 8.93
C GLU A 145 14.31 1.74 8.58
N PHE A 146 13.83 1.54 7.36
CA PHE A 146 12.57 2.11 6.88
C PHE A 146 11.44 1.12 7.09
N GLN A 147 10.40 1.54 7.82
CA GLN A 147 9.18 0.76 8.05
C GLN A 147 7.96 1.53 7.54
N ALA A 148 6.95 0.78 7.08
CA ALA A 148 5.73 1.35 6.53
C ALA A 148 4.49 0.54 6.92
N MET A 149 3.32 1.16 6.75
CA MET A 149 2.00 0.51 6.73
C MET A 149 1.08 1.25 5.76
N GLY A 150 0.02 0.59 5.32
CA GLY A 150 -1.02 1.20 4.49
C GLY A 150 -2.35 1.33 5.23
N GLU A 151 -3.13 2.33 4.81
CA GLU A 151 -4.57 2.44 4.99
C GLU A 151 -5.19 2.16 3.62
N LEU A 152 -5.81 0.99 3.47
CA LEU A 152 -6.31 0.51 2.17
C LEU A 152 -7.81 0.74 2.07
N GLU A 153 -8.19 1.74 1.27
CA GLU A 153 -9.59 2.07 1.00
C GLU A 153 -10.10 1.36 -0.27
N TYR A 154 -11.36 0.94 -0.24
CA TYR A 154 -12.04 0.31 -1.37
C TYR A 154 -13.55 0.45 -1.27
N TYR A 155 -14.24 0.41 -2.42
CA TYR A 155 -15.69 0.34 -2.46
C TYR A 155 -16.19 -1.10 -2.61
N VAL A 156 -17.25 -1.41 -1.88
CA VAL A 156 -18.08 -2.61 -2.08
C VAL A 156 -19.43 -2.14 -2.62
N ILE A 157 -19.92 -2.82 -3.66
CA ILE A 157 -21.10 -2.42 -4.39
C ILE A 157 -22.04 -3.62 -4.51
N ALA A 158 -23.32 -3.43 -4.16
CA ALA A 158 -24.38 -4.44 -4.28
C ALA A 158 -25.70 -3.78 -4.67
N ASP A 159 -26.73 -4.58 -4.87
CA ASP A 159 -28.09 -4.07 -5.03
C ASP A 159 -28.57 -3.37 -3.74
N ASP A 160 -29.24 -2.22 -3.89
CA ASP A 160 -29.82 -1.52 -2.77
C ASP A 160 -31.17 -2.15 -2.38
N MET A 161 -31.22 -2.74 -1.19
CA MET A 161 -32.43 -3.37 -0.66
C MET A 161 -33.39 -2.37 0.01
N GLY A 162 -32.99 -1.09 0.11
CA GLY A 162 -33.81 -0.03 0.70
C GLY A 162 -33.96 -0.07 2.23
N GLU A 163 -33.41 -1.07 2.91
CA GLU A 163 -33.43 -1.21 4.36
C GLU A 163 -32.30 -0.41 5.01
N PHE A 164 -32.60 0.26 6.15
CA PHE A 164 -31.62 1.08 6.87
C PHE A 164 -30.79 1.96 5.92
N PRO A 165 -31.43 2.90 5.21
CA PRO A 165 -30.82 3.62 4.10
C PRO A 165 -29.58 4.40 4.55
N ALA A 166 -28.56 4.36 3.71
CA ALA A 166 -27.34 5.11 3.90
C ALA A 166 -27.59 6.62 3.80
N VAL A 167 -26.95 7.40 4.68
CA VAL A 167 -26.90 8.85 4.52
C VAL A 167 -25.71 9.20 3.62
N ASP A 168 -25.99 9.92 2.53
CA ASP A 168 -24.97 10.25 1.53
C ASP A 168 -23.72 10.89 2.14
N GLN A 169 -22.57 10.28 1.91
CA GLN A 169 -21.24 10.70 2.40
C GLN A 169 -21.16 10.82 3.94
N ARG A 170 -21.84 9.93 4.66
CA ARG A 170 -21.87 9.87 6.13
C ARG A 170 -21.54 8.48 6.68
N GLY A 171 -20.82 7.66 5.94
CA GLY A 171 -20.49 6.28 6.31
C GLY A 171 -19.40 6.13 7.37
N TYR A 172 -18.67 7.19 7.71
CA TYR A 172 -17.48 7.10 8.56
C TYR A 172 -17.79 6.49 9.93
N HIS A 173 -17.20 5.31 10.21
CA HIS A 173 -17.38 4.50 11.41
C HIS A 173 -18.83 4.04 11.68
N GLU A 174 -19.70 4.07 10.65
CA GLU A 174 -21.01 3.46 10.79
C GLU A 174 -20.89 1.97 11.13
N SER A 175 -21.83 1.50 11.97
CA SER A 175 -21.95 0.10 12.34
C SER A 175 -23.16 -0.55 11.68
N ALA A 176 -23.24 -1.87 11.71
CA ALA A 176 -24.45 -2.58 11.32
C ALA A 176 -25.66 -2.13 12.18
N PRO A 177 -26.85 -2.00 11.63
CA PRO A 177 -27.27 -2.38 10.28
C PRO A 177 -27.07 -1.29 9.21
N PHE A 178 -26.60 -0.11 9.55
CA PHE A 178 -26.36 0.99 8.60
C PHE A 178 -25.13 0.75 7.72
N ALA A 179 -24.04 0.18 8.26
CA ALA A 179 -22.95 -0.37 7.47
C ALA A 179 -23.32 -1.79 7.01
N LYS A 180 -23.46 -1.99 5.69
CA LYS A 180 -23.95 -3.25 5.12
C LYS A 180 -22.87 -4.32 4.96
N PHE A 181 -21.62 -3.91 4.78
CA PHE A 181 -20.51 -4.83 4.48
C PHE A 181 -19.56 -5.03 5.67
N ASN A 182 -20.05 -4.85 6.89
CA ASN A 182 -19.26 -5.06 8.11
C ASN A 182 -18.72 -6.50 8.21
N GLU A 183 -19.55 -7.51 7.95
CA GLU A 183 -19.15 -8.92 7.97
C GLU A 183 -18.13 -9.25 6.87
N PHE A 184 -18.37 -8.74 5.66
CA PHE A 184 -17.41 -8.86 4.55
C PHE A 184 -16.05 -8.30 4.94
N ARG A 185 -16.00 -7.09 5.50
CA ARG A 185 -14.74 -6.45 5.95
C ARG A 185 -14.05 -7.26 7.05
N GLN A 186 -14.80 -7.73 8.05
CA GLN A 186 -14.25 -8.55 9.13
C GLN A 186 -13.65 -9.86 8.60
N GLN A 187 -14.31 -10.51 7.65
CA GLN A 187 -13.80 -11.73 7.04
C GLN A 187 -12.56 -11.47 6.19
N CYS A 188 -12.52 -10.37 5.42
CA CYS A 188 -11.31 -9.91 4.74
C CYS A 188 -10.15 -9.75 5.73
N MET A 189 -10.36 -9.05 6.84
CA MET A 189 -9.35 -8.83 7.88
C MET A 189 -8.82 -10.15 8.45
N LEU A 190 -9.70 -11.12 8.72
CA LEU A 190 -9.32 -12.43 9.23
C LEU A 190 -8.45 -13.18 8.20
N TYR A 191 -8.86 -13.23 6.93
CA TYR A 191 -8.11 -13.91 5.87
C TYR A 191 -6.76 -13.24 5.61
N ILE A 192 -6.69 -11.92 5.65
CA ILE A 192 -5.43 -11.18 5.56
C ILE A 192 -4.51 -11.54 6.75
N ALA A 193 -5.04 -11.61 7.97
CA ALA A 193 -4.28 -12.03 9.14
C ALA A 193 -3.79 -13.48 9.03
N GLN A 194 -4.61 -14.40 8.51
CA GLN A 194 -4.22 -15.80 8.23
C GLN A 194 -3.11 -15.88 7.16
N ALA A 195 -3.12 -14.98 6.18
CA ALA A 195 -2.02 -14.83 5.22
C ALA A 195 -0.77 -14.14 5.82
N GLY A 196 -0.81 -13.78 7.10
CA GLY A 196 0.29 -13.19 7.85
C GLY A 196 0.32 -11.67 7.83
N GLY A 197 -0.75 -11.01 7.37
CA GLY A 197 -0.90 -9.57 7.46
C GLY A 197 -1.10 -9.11 8.91
N GLN A 198 -0.48 -7.99 9.26
CA GLN A 198 -0.58 -7.40 10.59
C GLN A 198 -1.67 -6.32 10.57
N ILE A 199 -2.90 -6.72 10.86
CA ILE A 199 -4.06 -5.82 10.87
C ILE A 199 -4.07 -4.97 12.14
N LYS A 200 -4.35 -3.67 11.97
CA LYS A 200 -4.57 -2.74 13.06
C LYS A 200 -6.07 -2.66 13.40
N TYR A 201 -6.89 -2.29 12.45
CA TYR A 201 -8.35 -2.31 12.50
C TYR A 201 -8.94 -2.10 11.10
N GLY A 202 -10.28 -2.14 10.97
CA GLY A 202 -11.02 -1.77 9.77
C GLY A 202 -12.35 -1.15 10.13
N HIS A 203 -12.84 -0.25 9.27
CA HIS A 203 -14.10 0.48 9.45
C HIS A 203 -14.74 0.82 8.10
N SER A 204 -16.01 1.23 8.12
CA SER A 204 -16.63 1.91 6.98
C SER A 204 -16.11 3.34 6.88
N GLU A 205 -15.85 3.80 5.66
CA GLU A 205 -15.33 5.12 5.34
C GLU A 205 -16.46 6.08 4.92
N VAL A 206 -16.12 7.36 4.69
CA VAL A 206 -17.06 8.45 4.37
C VAL A 206 -17.94 8.11 3.18
N GLY A 207 -17.41 7.45 2.16
CA GLY A 207 -18.07 7.16 0.91
C GLY A 207 -19.21 6.16 1.04
N ASN A 208 -20.41 6.66 1.27
CA ASN A 208 -21.63 5.86 1.34
C ASN A 208 -22.74 6.57 0.57
N PHE A 209 -23.31 5.93 -0.46
CA PHE A 209 -24.35 6.51 -1.29
C PHE A 209 -25.08 5.43 -2.11
N THR A 210 -26.29 5.78 -2.57
CA THR A 210 -27.07 4.96 -3.49
C THR A 210 -27.14 5.66 -4.85
N GLN A 211 -26.92 4.92 -5.92
CA GLN A 211 -27.04 5.42 -7.29
C GLN A 211 -27.46 4.31 -8.24
N ASP A 212 -28.44 4.60 -9.13
CA ASP A 212 -28.92 3.68 -10.16
C ASP A 212 -29.34 2.28 -9.60
N GLY A 213 -29.97 2.25 -8.42
CA GLY A 213 -30.43 1.03 -7.73
C GLY A 213 -29.32 0.22 -7.06
N LYS A 214 -28.10 0.75 -7.01
CA LYS A 214 -26.97 0.15 -6.31
C LYS A 214 -26.59 0.94 -5.07
N LEU A 215 -26.22 0.23 -4.02
CA LEU A 215 -25.55 0.76 -2.84
C LEU A 215 -24.05 0.71 -3.05
N TYR A 216 -23.39 1.80 -2.72
CA TYR A 216 -21.93 1.97 -2.72
C TYR A 216 -21.48 2.27 -1.29
N GLU A 217 -20.66 1.40 -0.71
CA GLU A 217 -20.11 1.59 0.63
C GLU A 217 -18.60 1.50 0.59
N GLN A 218 -17.95 2.57 1.02
CA GLN A 218 -16.49 2.62 1.13
C GLN A 218 -16.06 1.99 2.46
N ASN A 219 -15.05 1.16 2.39
CA ASN A 219 -14.45 0.47 3.53
C ASN A 219 -12.94 0.75 3.55
N GLU A 220 -12.36 0.70 4.75
CA GLU A 220 -10.94 0.86 4.97
C GLU A 220 -10.40 -0.23 5.91
N ILE A 221 -9.22 -0.76 5.57
CA ILE A 221 -8.45 -1.65 6.45
C ILE A 221 -7.08 -1.03 6.67
N GLU A 222 -6.76 -0.76 7.94
CA GLU A 222 -5.46 -0.26 8.38
C GLU A 222 -4.57 -1.39 8.89
N PHE A 223 -3.27 -1.27 8.61
CA PHE A 223 -2.24 -2.22 9.00
C PHE A 223 -1.36 -1.69 10.13
N LEU A 224 -0.57 -2.55 10.75
CA LEU A 224 0.47 -2.15 11.69
C LEU A 224 1.79 -1.91 10.96
N PRO A 225 2.61 -0.93 11.40
CA PRO A 225 3.91 -0.68 10.81
C PRO A 225 4.87 -1.87 10.95
N CYS A 226 5.47 -2.28 9.84
CA CYS A 226 6.45 -3.36 9.75
C CYS A 226 7.53 -3.01 8.71
N PRO A 227 8.58 -3.83 8.51
CA PRO A 227 9.53 -3.64 7.42
C PRO A 227 8.79 -3.41 6.09
N ALA A 228 9.27 -2.47 5.27
CA ALA A 228 8.52 -2.01 4.09
C ALA A 228 8.27 -3.13 3.07
N GLU A 229 9.16 -4.11 2.96
CA GLU A 229 8.96 -5.28 2.10
C GLU A 229 7.77 -6.13 2.58
N ASP A 230 7.64 -6.36 3.88
CA ASP A 230 6.49 -7.06 4.46
C ASP A 230 5.21 -6.24 4.33
N ALA A 231 5.30 -4.91 4.48
CA ALA A 231 4.17 -4.02 4.28
C ALA A 231 3.64 -4.08 2.83
N ALA A 232 4.54 -4.12 1.84
CA ALA A 232 4.16 -4.28 0.44
C ALA A 232 3.55 -5.66 0.15
N ASN A 233 4.15 -6.72 0.71
CA ASN A 233 3.64 -8.09 0.59
C ASN A 233 2.20 -8.20 1.10
N GLN A 234 1.94 -7.75 2.34
CA GLN A 234 0.62 -7.88 2.95
C GLN A 234 -0.45 -7.02 2.27
N LEU A 235 -0.13 -5.81 1.80
CA LEU A 235 -1.07 -4.97 1.04
C LEU A 235 -1.42 -5.58 -0.32
N THR A 236 -0.45 -6.18 -1.00
CA THR A 236 -0.67 -6.86 -2.29
C THR A 236 -1.55 -8.11 -2.11
N ILE A 237 -1.30 -8.90 -1.07
CA ILE A 237 -2.13 -10.05 -0.69
C ILE A 237 -3.54 -9.57 -0.26
N ALA A 238 -3.64 -8.48 0.49
CA ALA A 238 -4.93 -7.93 0.92
C ALA A 238 -5.82 -7.55 -0.26
N LYS A 239 -5.28 -6.89 -1.27
CA LYS A 239 -6.01 -6.56 -2.51
C LYS A 239 -6.53 -7.82 -3.21
N TRP A 240 -5.71 -8.87 -3.26
CA TRP A 240 -6.10 -10.17 -3.81
C TRP A 240 -7.22 -10.82 -2.98
N ILE A 241 -7.11 -10.85 -1.66
CA ILE A 241 -8.12 -11.43 -0.74
C ILE A 241 -9.46 -10.70 -0.86
N ILE A 242 -9.46 -9.39 -0.80
CA ILE A 242 -10.67 -8.57 -0.85
C ILE A 242 -11.43 -8.80 -2.16
N ARG A 243 -10.72 -8.91 -3.30
CA ARG A 243 -11.35 -9.21 -4.60
C ARG A 243 -11.91 -10.61 -4.67
N ASN A 244 -11.16 -11.61 -4.20
CA ASN A 244 -11.62 -13.00 -4.25
C ASN A 244 -12.85 -13.20 -3.38
N LEU A 245 -12.85 -12.69 -2.15
CA LEU A 245 -14.02 -12.77 -1.27
C LEU A 245 -15.21 -12.03 -1.87
N GLY A 246 -15.02 -10.85 -2.45
CA GLY A 246 -16.07 -10.12 -3.16
C GLY A 246 -16.68 -10.95 -4.29
N ALA A 247 -15.82 -11.55 -5.13
CA ALA A 247 -16.28 -12.39 -6.23
C ALA A 247 -17.06 -13.63 -5.74
N GLN A 248 -16.59 -14.30 -4.68
CA GLN A 248 -17.30 -15.46 -4.10
C GLN A 248 -18.68 -15.11 -3.55
N LEU A 249 -18.84 -13.89 -3.01
CA LEU A 249 -20.10 -13.41 -2.45
C LEU A 249 -20.99 -12.66 -3.45
N GLY A 250 -20.60 -12.60 -4.73
CA GLY A 250 -21.35 -11.88 -5.76
C GLY A 250 -21.36 -10.36 -5.57
N LEU A 251 -20.36 -9.82 -4.88
CA LEU A 251 -20.18 -8.39 -4.65
C LEU A 251 -19.19 -7.81 -5.66
N ASP A 252 -19.49 -6.62 -6.18
CA ASP A 252 -18.51 -5.85 -6.93
C ASP A 252 -17.59 -5.10 -5.96
N VAL A 253 -16.28 -5.31 -6.11
CA VAL A 253 -15.26 -4.64 -5.31
C VAL A 253 -14.31 -3.86 -6.21
N THR A 254 -14.06 -2.60 -5.84
CA THR A 254 -13.15 -1.76 -6.61
C THR A 254 -12.18 -0.96 -5.74
N PHE A 255 -10.93 -0.92 -6.19
CA PHE A 255 -9.88 -0.04 -5.68
C PHE A 255 -9.69 1.21 -6.54
N ALA A 256 -10.59 1.45 -7.51
CA ALA A 256 -10.49 2.62 -8.38
C ALA A 256 -10.46 3.91 -7.55
N PRO A 257 -9.50 4.81 -7.77
CA PRO A 257 -9.31 6.02 -6.97
C PRO A 257 -10.52 6.95 -6.98
N LYS A 258 -11.32 6.93 -8.07
CA LYS A 258 -12.54 7.70 -8.21
C LYS A 258 -13.54 6.94 -9.05
N ILE A 259 -14.74 6.75 -8.53
CA ILE A 259 -15.82 6.02 -9.19
C ILE A 259 -16.97 6.93 -9.65
N THR A 260 -17.09 8.14 -9.09
CA THR A 260 -18.04 9.17 -9.55
C THR A 260 -17.62 10.55 -9.07
N VAL A 261 -18.06 11.59 -9.77
CA VAL A 261 -17.80 12.99 -9.37
C VAL A 261 -18.65 13.36 -8.16
N GLY A 262 -18.09 14.15 -7.24
CA GLY A 262 -18.80 14.67 -6.06
C GLY A 262 -18.94 13.69 -4.88
N LYS A 263 -18.39 12.47 -4.99
CA LYS A 263 -18.35 11.49 -3.91
C LYS A 263 -16.90 11.21 -3.49
N ALA A 264 -16.70 10.64 -2.31
CA ALA A 264 -15.38 10.27 -1.81
C ALA A 264 -14.63 9.36 -2.78
N GLY A 265 -13.35 9.60 -2.96
CA GLY A 265 -12.44 8.73 -3.69
C GLY A 265 -11.73 7.79 -2.74
N SER A 266 -11.16 6.68 -3.25
CA SER A 266 -10.41 5.71 -2.46
C SER A 266 -8.91 5.97 -2.53
N GLY A 267 -8.28 6.08 -1.37
CA GLY A 267 -6.84 6.25 -1.19
C GLY A 267 -6.11 4.96 -0.83
N LEU A 268 -4.81 5.07 -0.81
CA LEU A 268 -3.89 4.16 -0.14
C LEU A 268 -2.89 5.04 0.60
N HIS A 269 -3.24 5.48 1.78
CA HIS A 269 -2.36 6.31 2.57
C HIS A 269 -1.22 5.46 3.12
N ILE A 270 0.02 5.92 2.95
CA ILE A 270 1.19 5.20 3.45
C ILE A 270 1.75 5.94 4.66
N HIS A 271 1.70 5.26 5.79
CA HIS A 271 2.38 5.69 7.01
C HIS A 271 3.79 5.13 7.04
N MET A 272 4.73 5.95 7.44
CA MET A 272 6.15 5.61 7.49
C MET A 272 6.73 5.94 8.85
N ARG A 273 7.66 5.11 9.29
CA ARG A 273 8.52 5.40 10.44
C ARG A 273 9.95 4.95 10.17
N ILE A 274 10.89 5.60 10.82
CA ILE A 274 12.32 5.30 10.73
C ILE A 274 12.75 4.70 12.06
N MET A 275 13.38 3.53 12.01
CA MET A 275 13.81 2.79 13.19
C MET A 275 15.32 2.76 13.30
N LYS A 276 15.85 2.87 14.50
CA LYS A 276 17.27 2.64 14.80
C LYS A 276 17.39 1.80 16.05
N ASP A 277 18.10 0.68 15.97
CA ASP A 277 18.31 -0.24 17.10
C ASP A 277 17.00 -0.60 17.83
N GLY A 278 15.94 -0.88 17.05
CA GLY A 278 14.61 -1.20 17.58
C GLY A 278 13.79 -0.01 18.09
N ASN A 279 14.32 1.21 18.04
CA ASN A 279 13.66 2.42 18.55
C ASN A 279 13.15 3.30 17.42
N ASN A 280 11.92 3.78 17.55
CA ASN A 280 11.29 4.72 16.62
C ASN A 280 11.94 6.11 16.72
N GLN A 281 12.45 6.60 15.59
CA GLN A 281 13.17 7.88 15.49
C GLN A 281 12.24 9.06 15.13
N MET A 282 10.93 8.86 15.05
CA MET A 282 10.00 9.91 14.59
C MET A 282 9.73 10.97 15.67
N LEU A 283 9.91 10.63 16.94
CA LEU A 283 9.78 11.56 18.06
C LEU A 283 11.09 11.70 18.85
N LYS A 284 11.32 12.90 19.38
CA LYS A 284 12.35 13.17 20.40
C LYS A 284 11.74 14.07 21.46
N ASN A 285 11.77 13.64 22.73
CA ASN A 285 11.18 14.37 23.85
C ASN A 285 9.70 14.75 23.65
N GLY A 286 8.92 13.87 23.00
CA GLY A 286 7.49 14.06 22.76
C GLY A 286 7.14 15.02 21.61
N VAL A 287 8.12 15.51 20.86
CA VAL A 287 7.92 16.34 19.66
C VAL A 287 8.51 15.68 18.43
N ILE A 288 8.02 16.07 17.24
CA ILE A 288 8.56 15.60 15.96
C ILE A 288 10.05 15.84 15.87
N SER A 289 10.80 14.77 15.64
CA SER A 289 12.26 14.77 15.63
C SER A 289 12.85 15.48 14.40
N GLU A 290 14.15 15.77 14.45
CA GLU A 290 14.89 16.21 13.27
C GLU A 290 14.86 15.15 12.15
N THR A 291 15.03 13.87 12.49
CA THR A 291 14.95 12.75 11.54
C THR A 291 13.61 12.76 10.78
N ALA A 292 12.50 12.89 11.51
CA ALA A 292 11.18 12.96 10.89
C ALA A 292 11.03 14.19 9.99
N ARG A 293 11.46 15.37 10.43
CA ARG A 293 11.38 16.60 9.63
C ARG A 293 12.24 16.52 8.35
N ARG A 294 13.42 15.92 8.42
CA ARG A 294 14.25 15.70 7.24
C ARG A 294 13.60 14.70 6.27
N ALA A 295 13.05 13.58 6.75
CA ALA A 295 12.31 12.64 5.92
C ALA A 295 11.12 13.33 5.23
N ILE A 296 10.34 14.13 5.97
CA ILE A 296 9.26 14.96 5.41
C ILE A 296 9.78 15.91 4.33
N ALA A 297 10.92 16.55 4.54
CA ALA A 297 11.51 17.45 3.53
C ALA A 297 11.80 16.74 2.20
N GLY A 298 12.29 15.50 2.25
CA GLY A 298 12.49 14.68 1.06
C GLY A 298 11.17 14.36 0.35
N MET A 299 10.15 13.99 1.11
CA MET A 299 8.81 13.78 0.56
C MET A 299 8.25 15.06 -0.07
N MET A 300 8.43 16.24 0.54
CA MET A 300 8.01 17.52 -0.05
C MET A 300 8.73 17.82 -1.37
N LYS A 301 10.04 17.61 -1.43
CA LYS A 301 10.83 17.83 -2.65
C LYS A 301 10.46 16.89 -3.79
N LEU A 302 10.11 15.65 -3.48
CA LEU A 302 9.81 14.61 -4.48
C LEU A 302 8.29 14.36 -4.67
N ALA A 303 7.43 15.05 -3.93
CA ALA A 303 5.98 14.86 -3.99
C ALA A 303 5.41 14.82 -5.41
N PRO A 304 5.81 15.73 -6.33
CA PRO A 304 5.30 15.68 -7.70
C PRO A 304 5.70 14.41 -8.47
N SER A 305 6.90 13.88 -8.27
CA SER A 305 7.36 12.67 -8.95
C SER A 305 6.90 11.37 -8.26
N ILE A 306 6.63 11.39 -6.95
CA ILE A 306 6.06 10.26 -6.22
C ILE A 306 4.69 9.85 -6.81
N THR A 307 3.92 10.79 -7.38
CA THR A 307 2.65 10.47 -8.05
C THR A 307 2.83 9.48 -9.21
N ALA A 308 4.00 9.40 -9.83
CA ALA A 308 4.28 8.42 -10.88
C ALA A 308 4.29 6.97 -10.35
N PHE A 309 4.54 6.79 -9.07
CA PHE A 309 4.49 5.48 -8.39
C PHE A 309 3.18 5.27 -7.63
N GLY A 310 2.57 6.35 -7.12
CA GLY A 310 1.41 6.29 -6.23
C GLY A 310 0.06 6.56 -6.89
N ASN A 311 0.02 7.08 -8.13
CA ASN A 311 -1.20 7.52 -8.82
C ASN A 311 -1.11 7.13 -10.29
N GLN A 312 -1.29 5.84 -10.58
CA GLN A 312 -0.83 5.22 -11.84
C GLN A 312 -1.91 5.10 -12.93
N ASN A 313 -3.09 5.72 -12.75
CA ASN A 313 -4.10 5.76 -13.82
C ASN A 313 -4.86 7.10 -13.85
N PRO A 314 -5.57 7.41 -14.93
CA PRO A 314 -6.26 8.71 -15.07
C PRO A 314 -7.30 9.00 -13.99
N THR A 315 -7.92 7.98 -13.37
CA THR A 315 -8.92 8.20 -12.30
C THR A 315 -8.27 8.66 -10.99
N SER A 316 -6.98 8.44 -10.79
CA SER A 316 -6.19 9.01 -9.68
C SER A 316 -6.29 10.54 -9.65
N TYR A 317 -6.22 11.18 -10.81
CA TYR A 317 -6.24 12.63 -10.94
C TYR A 317 -7.65 13.22 -10.90
N LEU A 318 -8.69 12.38 -10.88
CA LEU A 318 -10.05 12.77 -10.53
C LEU A 318 -10.29 12.74 -9.01
N ARG A 319 -9.47 11.97 -8.26
CA ARG A 319 -9.42 12.00 -6.80
C ARG A 319 -8.57 13.17 -6.28
N LEU A 320 -7.41 13.41 -6.90
CA LEU A 320 -6.50 14.51 -6.54
C LEU A 320 -7.04 15.85 -7.08
N VAL A 321 -8.10 16.37 -6.45
CA VAL A 321 -8.76 17.62 -6.83
C VAL A 321 -8.88 18.56 -5.64
N PRO A 322 -8.79 19.90 -5.84
CA PRO A 322 -8.94 20.87 -4.74
C PRO A 322 -10.29 20.73 -4.02
N HIS A 323 -10.28 21.00 -2.72
CA HIS A 323 -11.46 21.01 -1.85
C HIS A 323 -12.16 19.65 -1.69
N GLN A 324 -11.47 18.55 -1.93
CA GLN A 324 -11.90 17.18 -1.59
C GLN A 324 -10.92 16.54 -0.60
N GLU A 325 -11.13 15.27 -0.22
CA GLU A 325 -10.38 14.58 0.84
C GLU A 325 -8.90 14.38 0.49
N ALA A 326 -8.59 14.23 -0.82
CA ALA A 326 -7.22 14.06 -1.26
C ALA A 326 -6.50 15.40 -1.40
N PRO A 327 -5.33 15.57 -0.80
CA PRO A 327 -4.56 16.81 -0.86
C PRO A 327 -3.91 16.99 -2.23
N THR A 328 -3.88 18.24 -2.71
CA THR A 328 -3.26 18.61 -3.99
C THR A 328 -2.07 19.54 -3.83
N ASN A 329 -1.88 20.12 -2.66
CA ASN A 329 -0.81 21.08 -2.37
C ASN A 329 0.33 20.43 -1.61
N VAL A 330 1.56 20.77 -1.98
CA VAL A 330 2.78 20.22 -1.39
C VAL A 330 3.05 20.93 -0.06
N CYS A 331 2.51 20.38 1.02
CA CYS A 331 2.70 20.86 2.39
C CYS A 331 2.52 19.73 3.41
N TRP A 332 2.97 19.97 4.63
CA TRP A 332 2.81 19.03 5.73
C TRP A 332 2.35 19.73 7.01
N GLY A 333 1.80 18.98 7.96
CA GLY A 333 1.36 19.55 9.23
C GLY A 333 0.97 18.53 10.28
N ASP A 334 0.96 18.97 11.52
CA ASP A 334 0.56 18.17 12.67
C ASP A 334 -0.97 18.10 12.76
N ARG A 335 -1.53 16.90 12.85
CA ARG A 335 -2.97 16.64 13.07
C ARG A 335 -3.89 17.32 12.06
N ASN A 336 -3.34 17.78 10.95
CA ASN A 336 -4.04 18.54 9.92
C ASN A 336 -4.42 17.61 8.75
N ARG A 337 -5.70 17.37 8.53
CA ARG A 337 -6.16 16.50 7.43
C ARG A 337 -6.20 17.20 6.06
N SER A 338 -5.93 18.52 5.99
CA SER A 338 -5.92 19.25 4.72
C SER A 338 -4.57 19.25 4.00
N VAL A 339 -3.52 18.66 4.59
CA VAL A 339 -2.14 18.67 4.05
C VAL A 339 -1.78 17.35 3.37
N LEU A 340 -0.75 17.39 2.52
CA LEU A 340 -0.26 16.23 1.76
C LEU A 340 0.44 15.20 2.67
N VAL A 341 1.35 15.66 3.52
CA VAL A 341 1.98 14.81 4.53
C VAL A 341 1.49 15.20 5.91
N ARG A 342 0.80 14.27 6.55
CA ARG A 342 0.22 14.48 7.87
C ARG A 342 1.07 13.78 8.92
N VAL A 343 1.28 14.48 10.05
CA VAL A 343 1.74 13.84 11.28
C VAL A 343 0.49 13.53 12.11
N PRO A 344 0.10 12.26 12.27
CA PRO A 344 -1.05 11.90 13.09
C PRO A 344 -0.85 12.31 14.56
N LEU A 345 -1.95 12.37 15.31
CA LEU A 345 -1.89 12.57 16.75
C LEU A 345 -1.00 11.51 17.39
N GLY A 346 0.08 11.96 18.03
CA GLY A 346 0.96 11.08 18.77
C GLY A 346 0.33 10.59 20.07
N TRP A 347 0.73 9.43 20.53
CA TRP A 347 0.32 8.85 21.82
C TRP A 347 1.15 9.46 22.96
N ALA A 348 1.19 10.79 23.02
CA ALA A 348 2.05 11.53 23.96
C ALA A 348 1.36 11.83 25.31
N SER A 349 0.20 11.22 25.58
CA SER A 349 -0.47 11.42 26.89
C SER A 349 0.38 10.87 28.03
N LYS A 350 0.61 11.70 29.03
CA LYS A 350 1.23 11.27 30.30
C LYS A 350 0.25 10.58 31.24
N THR A 351 -1.02 10.51 30.84
CA THR A 351 -2.13 10.02 31.66
C THR A 351 -2.45 8.58 31.22
N ASP A 352 -2.67 7.69 32.16
CA ASP A 352 -3.17 6.35 31.91
C ASP A 352 -4.65 6.40 31.52
N LEU A 353 -4.90 6.47 30.21
CA LEU A 353 -6.26 6.56 29.64
C LEU A 353 -7.06 5.28 29.92
N CYS A 354 -6.40 4.12 29.98
CA CYS A 354 -7.07 2.86 30.26
C CYS A 354 -7.65 2.85 31.68
N LYS A 355 -6.87 3.30 32.67
CA LYS A 355 -7.32 3.41 34.05
C LYS A 355 -8.45 4.43 34.23
N ILE A 356 -8.43 5.54 33.48
CA ILE A 356 -9.52 6.53 33.52
C ILE A 356 -10.81 5.91 32.98
N ALA A 357 -10.74 5.22 31.83
CA ALA A 357 -11.90 4.58 31.22
C ALA A 357 -12.41 3.36 32.03
N ASN A 358 -11.52 2.68 32.75
CA ASN A 358 -11.79 1.44 33.50
C ASN A 358 -11.32 1.63 34.96
N PRO A 359 -12.15 2.16 35.87
CA PRO A 359 -11.74 2.53 37.22
C PRO A 359 -11.18 1.36 38.08
N ASN A 360 -11.55 0.13 37.74
CA ASN A 360 -11.08 -1.07 38.41
C ASN A 360 -9.70 -1.55 37.96
N GLU A 361 -9.13 -0.98 36.87
CA GLU A 361 -7.80 -1.36 36.38
C GLU A 361 -6.69 -0.88 37.32
N LYS A 362 -5.66 -1.72 37.45
CA LYS A 362 -4.48 -1.39 38.27
C LYS A 362 -3.54 -0.36 37.62
N GLY A 363 -3.79 -0.05 36.36
CA GLY A 363 -2.96 0.78 35.50
C GLY A 363 -2.05 -0.06 34.58
N THR A 364 -1.84 0.43 33.36
CA THR A 364 -1.00 -0.17 32.35
C THR A 364 0.03 0.82 31.87
N SER A 365 1.26 0.38 31.69
CA SER A 365 2.30 1.21 31.09
C SER A 365 2.74 0.59 29.77
N TYR A 366 2.52 1.29 28.68
CA TYR A 366 3.03 0.95 27.36
C TYR A 366 3.92 2.08 26.81
N ASP A 367 5.02 1.72 26.16
CA ASP A 367 5.81 2.68 25.41
C ASP A 367 5.07 3.07 24.12
N THR A 368 4.36 4.19 24.21
CA THR A 368 3.55 4.70 23.09
C THR A 368 4.38 5.49 22.07
N HIS A 369 5.64 5.83 22.37
CA HIS A 369 6.53 6.52 21.43
C HIS A 369 6.82 5.66 20.18
N GLN A 370 6.77 4.34 20.31
CA GLN A 370 6.95 3.41 19.19
C GLN A 370 5.85 3.50 18.12
N LYS A 371 4.72 4.15 18.41
CA LYS A 371 3.57 4.22 17.50
C LYS A 371 3.58 5.40 16.52
N GLN A 372 4.45 6.39 16.69
CA GLN A 372 4.45 7.59 15.85
C GLN A 372 4.87 7.27 14.41
N THR A 373 4.10 7.78 13.46
CA THR A 373 4.36 7.73 12.02
C THR A 373 4.23 9.12 11.39
N VAL A 374 4.59 9.22 10.11
CA VAL A 374 4.18 10.29 9.19
C VAL A 374 3.43 9.64 8.02
N GLU A 375 2.40 10.31 7.52
CA GLU A 375 1.43 9.78 6.55
C GLU A 375 1.51 10.55 5.23
N MET A 376 1.79 9.86 4.11
CA MET A 376 1.65 10.40 2.76
C MET A 376 0.24 10.08 2.25
N ARG A 377 -0.54 11.10 1.88
CA ARG A 377 -1.98 10.99 1.62
C ARG A 377 -2.39 11.02 0.15
N SER A 378 -1.47 11.32 -0.77
CA SER A 378 -1.79 11.36 -2.20
C SER A 378 -1.95 9.98 -2.86
N PRO A 379 -1.22 8.90 -2.49
CA PRO A 379 -1.32 7.64 -3.20
C PRO A 379 -2.71 7.02 -3.15
N ASP A 380 -2.98 6.13 -4.09
CA ASP A 380 -4.19 5.32 -4.16
C ASP A 380 -3.86 3.86 -4.53
N ALA A 381 -4.84 2.99 -4.39
CA ALA A 381 -4.63 1.55 -4.54
C ALA A 381 -4.49 1.08 -6.00
N SER A 382 -4.51 1.98 -7.00
CA SER A 382 -4.11 1.66 -8.37
C SER A 382 -2.60 1.47 -8.51
N ALA A 383 -1.84 1.88 -7.50
CA ALA A 383 -0.39 1.78 -7.46
C ALA A 383 0.12 0.33 -7.43
N ASN A 384 1.27 0.10 -8.06
CA ASN A 384 2.12 -1.00 -7.68
C ASN A 384 2.74 -0.70 -6.32
N VAL A 385 2.31 -1.42 -5.28
CA VAL A 385 2.63 -1.12 -3.88
C VAL A 385 4.14 -1.16 -3.61
N TYR A 386 4.85 -2.09 -4.24
CA TYR A 386 6.32 -2.19 -4.08
C TYR A 386 7.03 -0.96 -4.63
N LEU A 387 6.65 -0.49 -5.83
CA LEU A 387 7.27 0.69 -6.44
C LEU A 387 6.91 1.98 -5.68
N LEU A 388 5.68 2.06 -5.18
CA LEU A 388 5.27 3.18 -4.31
C LEU A 388 6.13 3.24 -3.05
N MET A 389 6.27 2.13 -2.34
CA MET A 389 7.07 2.09 -1.11
C MET A 389 8.56 2.32 -1.37
N ALA A 390 9.08 1.81 -2.49
CA ALA A 390 10.45 2.10 -2.92
C ALA A 390 10.66 3.61 -3.17
N GLY A 391 9.74 4.25 -3.88
CA GLY A 391 9.77 5.69 -4.12
C GLY A 391 9.73 6.53 -2.83
N LEU A 392 8.90 6.13 -1.87
CA LEU A 392 8.81 6.78 -0.56
C LEU A 392 10.07 6.55 0.30
N CYS A 393 10.64 5.34 0.26
CA CYS A 393 11.90 5.03 0.92
C CYS A 393 13.05 5.90 0.37
N VAL A 394 13.14 6.01 -0.96
CA VAL A 394 14.11 6.90 -1.63
C VAL A 394 13.87 8.36 -1.22
N ALA A 395 12.62 8.82 -1.16
CA ALA A 395 12.31 10.19 -0.76
C ALA A 395 12.75 10.48 0.69
N CYS A 396 12.49 9.57 1.62
CA CYS A 396 12.94 9.71 3.02
C CYS A 396 14.48 9.72 3.11
N ARG A 397 15.17 8.81 2.42
CA ARG A 397 16.63 8.78 2.36
C ARG A 397 17.19 10.10 1.82
N TYR A 398 16.66 10.56 0.69
CA TYR A 398 17.04 11.82 0.07
C TYR A 398 16.87 13.00 1.04
N GLY A 399 15.75 13.06 1.75
CA GLY A 399 15.49 14.11 2.74
C GLY A 399 16.51 14.12 3.89
N LEU A 400 16.93 12.93 4.35
CA LEU A 400 17.97 12.80 5.38
C LEU A 400 19.34 13.33 4.92
N SER A 401 19.65 13.24 3.63
CA SER A 401 20.90 13.73 3.03
C SER A 401 20.89 15.22 2.67
N LEU A 402 19.72 15.87 2.61
CA LEU A 402 19.59 17.27 2.22
C LEU A 402 20.25 18.21 3.24
N LYS A 403 21.18 19.07 2.77
CA LYS A 403 21.81 20.09 3.60
C LYS A 403 20.79 21.09 4.17
N ASP A 404 19.82 21.49 3.37
CA ASP A 404 18.74 22.44 3.71
C ASP A 404 17.43 21.77 4.13
N GLY A 405 17.42 20.45 4.42
CA GLY A 405 16.22 19.67 4.69
C GLY A 405 15.33 20.27 5.79
N LEU A 406 15.91 20.75 6.90
CA LEU A 406 15.11 21.39 7.96
C LEU A 406 14.46 22.69 7.51
N LYS A 407 15.13 23.48 6.68
CA LYS A 407 14.57 24.70 6.07
C LYS A 407 13.41 24.38 5.14
N VAL A 408 13.55 23.33 4.32
CA VAL A 408 12.45 22.84 3.44
C VAL A 408 11.25 22.41 4.28
N ALA A 409 11.48 21.64 5.34
CA ALA A 409 10.41 21.22 6.25
C ALA A 409 9.70 22.43 6.87
N GLU A 410 10.44 23.45 7.33
CA GLU A 410 9.87 24.66 7.89
C GLU A 410 9.04 25.46 6.88
N GLN A 411 9.55 25.63 5.66
CA GLN A 411 8.87 26.39 4.58
C GLN A 411 7.59 25.74 4.09
N THR A 412 7.46 24.40 4.20
CA THR A 412 6.30 23.63 3.77
C THR A 412 5.35 23.24 4.90
N TYR A 413 5.64 23.66 6.12
CA TYR A 413 4.79 23.43 7.30
C TYR A 413 3.55 24.31 7.29
N VAL A 414 2.38 23.71 7.56
CA VAL A 414 1.09 24.39 7.63
C VAL A 414 0.27 23.90 8.83
N ASN A 415 -0.05 24.83 9.72
CA ASN A 415 -0.83 24.56 10.93
C ASN A 415 -2.30 24.98 10.85
N VAL A 416 -2.79 25.38 9.67
CA VAL A 416 -4.16 25.83 9.42
C VAL A 416 -4.83 25.01 8.34
N ASN A 417 -6.16 25.01 8.31
CA ASN A 417 -6.89 24.39 7.21
C ASN A 417 -6.70 25.23 5.94
N ILE A 418 -5.94 24.70 4.95
CA ILE A 418 -5.61 25.40 3.72
C ILE A 418 -6.81 25.66 2.80
N HIS A 419 -7.92 24.96 2.99
CA HIS A 419 -9.12 25.12 2.18
C HIS A 419 -10.06 26.25 2.62
N LYS A 420 -9.79 26.88 3.78
CA LYS A 420 -10.53 28.05 4.21
C LYS A 420 -10.17 29.28 3.38
N LYS A 421 -11.17 30.07 2.97
CA LYS A 421 -10.99 31.28 2.15
C LYS A 421 -9.98 32.26 2.72
N GLU A 422 -9.91 32.41 4.02
CA GLU A 422 -8.95 33.28 4.74
C GLU A 422 -7.49 32.85 4.50
N ASN A 423 -7.22 31.58 4.16
CA ASN A 423 -5.89 31.03 3.92
C ASN A 423 -5.51 31.00 2.44
N ALA A 424 -6.30 31.58 1.53
CA ALA A 424 -6.06 31.55 0.08
C ALA A 424 -4.67 32.11 -0.31
N LYS A 425 -4.18 33.14 0.41
CA LYS A 425 -2.84 33.72 0.19
C LYS A 425 -1.71 32.75 0.58
N LEU A 426 -1.92 31.90 1.58
CA LEU A 426 -0.98 30.82 1.91
C LEU A 426 -1.02 29.74 0.83
N LEU A 427 -2.20 29.31 0.45
CA LEU A 427 -2.42 28.28 -0.57
C LEU A 427 -1.74 28.63 -1.91
N SER A 428 -1.82 29.90 -2.34
CA SER A 428 -1.21 30.35 -3.60
C SER A 428 0.32 30.32 -3.65
N LYS A 429 0.98 30.13 -2.50
CA LYS A 429 2.45 30.03 -2.40
C LYS A 429 2.95 28.58 -2.37
N LEU A 430 2.05 27.61 -2.22
CA LEU A 430 2.41 26.19 -2.16
C LEU A 430 2.47 25.62 -3.57
N ASP A 431 3.47 24.79 -3.83
CA ASP A 431 3.52 23.96 -5.01
C ASP A 431 2.33 23.00 -5.06
N THR A 432 1.97 22.54 -6.26
CA THR A 432 0.87 21.61 -6.47
C THR A 432 1.35 20.30 -7.05
N LEU A 433 0.62 19.23 -6.77
CA LEU A 433 0.82 17.94 -7.40
C LEU A 433 0.42 18.01 -8.90
N PRO A 434 0.98 17.12 -9.76
CA PRO A 434 0.51 16.95 -11.13
C PRO A 434 -0.99 16.67 -11.19
N ASP A 435 -1.62 17.02 -12.31
CA ASP A 435 -3.06 16.85 -12.55
C ASP A 435 -3.39 15.76 -13.58
N SER A 436 -2.40 15.02 -14.03
CA SER A 436 -2.51 13.94 -15.02
C SER A 436 -1.34 12.96 -14.93
N CYS A 437 -1.54 11.73 -15.42
CA CYS A 437 -0.47 10.75 -15.58
C CYS A 437 0.68 11.31 -16.43
N TRP A 438 0.34 12.04 -17.49
CA TRP A 438 1.35 12.68 -18.34
C TRP A 438 2.22 13.66 -17.56
N ALA A 439 1.63 14.57 -16.80
CA ALA A 439 2.36 15.56 -16.00
C ALA A 439 3.20 14.88 -14.91
N SER A 440 2.68 13.82 -14.32
CA SER A 440 3.41 12.98 -13.34
C SER A 440 4.67 12.35 -13.95
N ALA A 441 4.57 11.81 -15.16
CA ALA A 441 5.72 11.30 -15.92
C ALA A 441 6.77 12.38 -16.20
N ASP A 442 6.34 13.60 -16.53
CA ASP A 442 7.26 14.72 -16.75
C ASP A 442 7.95 15.17 -15.45
N CYS A 443 7.28 15.06 -14.30
CA CYS A 443 7.89 15.28 -12.98
C CYS A 443 8.93 14.20 -12.64
N LEU A 444 8.61 12.94 -12.91
CA LEU A 444 9.54 11.83 -12.71
C LEU A 444 10.79 12.01 -13.60
N ALA A 445 10.64 12.38 -14.86
CA ALA A 445 11.75 12.63 -15.78
C ALA A 445 12.74 13.67 -15.23
N LYS A 446 12.24 14.74 -14.62
CA LYS A 446 13.05 15.82 -14.03
C LYS A 446 13.83 15.35 -12.79
N GLN A 447 13.30 14.41 -12.04
CA GLN A 447 13.85 13.98 -10.75
C GLN A 447 14.42 12.55 -10.78
N ARG A 448 14.47 11.89 -11.96
CA ARG A 448 14.85 10.49 -12.11
C ARG A 448 16.19 10.13 -11.45
N LYS A 449 17.18 11.02 -11.48
CA LYS A 449 18.50 10.77 -10.90
C LYS A 449 18.47 10.40 -9.43
N VAL A 450 17.53 10.97 -8.66
CA VAL A 450 17.39 10.67 -7.22
C VAL A 450 16.90 9.23 -7.01
N TYR A 451 16.03 8.73 -7.88
CA TYR A 451 15.52 7.36 -7.83
C TYR A 451 16.52 6.34 -8.37
N GLU A 452 17.34 6.74 -9.33
CA GLU A 452 18.41 5.91 -9.93
C GLU A 452 19.67 5.82 -9.05
N GLU A 453 19.83 6.73 -8.08
CA GLU A 453 20.96 6.67 -7.13
C GLU A 453 21.04 5.31 -6.42
N PHE A 454 22.26 4.84 -6.19
CA PHE A 454 22.59 3.54 -5.59
C PHE A 454 22.00 2.34 -6.37
N GLY A 455 21.62 2.53 -7.64
CA GLY A 455 21.03 1.48 -8.46
C GLY A 455 19.63 1.03 -8.02
N VAL A 456 18.87 1.86 -7.25
CA VAL A 456 17.57 1.47 -6.71
C VAL A 456 16.58 1.23 -7.84
N PHE A 457 16.26 2.25 -8.63
CA PHE A 457 15.48 2.08 -9.84
C PHE A 457 16.39 1.97 -11.05
N SER A 458 16.21 0.96 -11.87
CA SER A 458 16.96 0.89 -13.13
C SER A 458 16.47 1.96 -14.12
N PRO A 459 17.34 2.52 -14.99
CA PRO A 459 16.91 3.46 -16.02
C PRO A 459 15.79 2.92 -16.91
N ALA A 460 15.85 1.65 -17.29
CA ALA A 460 14.83 1.01 -18.11
C ALA A 460 13.45 0.96 -17.40
N MET A 461 13.43 0.70 -16.09
CA MET A 461 12.19 0.73 -15.31
C MET A 461 11.59 2.14 -15.26
N ILE A 462 12.41 3.16 -15.00
CA ILE A 462 11.95 4.57 -15.01
C ILE A 462 11.39 4.95 -16.37
N ASP A 463 12.07 4.58 -17.46
CA ASP A 463 11.62 4.83 -18.82
C ASP A 463 10.31 4.10 -19.13
N GLY A 464 10.18 2.84 -18.70
CA GLY A 464 8.95 2.05 -18.83
C GLY A 464 7.75 2.66 -18.09
N ILE A 465 7.95 3.10 -16.85
CA ILE A 465 6.91 3.78 -16.05
C ILE A 465 6.48 5.08 -16.74
N MET A 466 7.41 5.90 -17.18
CA MET A 466 7.11 7.14 -17.91
C MET A 466 6.34 6.88 -19.22
N ALA A 467 6.74 5.85 -19.97
CA ALA A 467 6.07 5.47 -21.20
C ALA A 467 4.62 5.02 -20.94
N GLN A 468 4.41 4.18 -19.92
CA GLN A 468 3.08 3.71 -19.52
C GLN A 468 2.18 4.88 -19.10
N LEU A 469 2.66 5.79 -18.28
CA LEU A 469 1.89 6.96 -17.84
C LEU A 469 1.55 7.88 -19.02
N LYS A 470 2.47 8.09 -19.96
CA LYS A 470 2.23 8.92 -21.15
C LYS A 470 1.30 8.26 -22.17
N ALA A 471 1.22 6.93 -22.17
CA ALA A 471 0.31 6.19 -23.06
C ALA A 471 -1.17 6.47 -22.77
N PHE A 472 -1.54 6.92 -21.57
CA PHE A 472 -2.91 7.33 -21.26
C PHE A 472 -3.37 8.60 -22.01
N LYS A 473 -2.44 9.44 -22.48
CA LYS A 473 -2.74 10.69 -23.25
C LYS A 473 -3.73 11.61 -22.54
N ASP A 474 -3.64 11.69 -21.22
CA ASP A 474 -4.67 12.24 -20.32
C ASP A 474 -4.50 13.73 -19.96
N LYS A 475 -3.62 14.48 -20.63
CA LYS A 475 -3.33 15.92 -20.35
C LYS A 475 -4.58 16.79 -20.18
N THR A 476 -5.64 16.53 -20.94
CA THR A 476 -6.89 17.32 -20.94
C THR A 476 -8.09 16.51 -20.45
N LEU A 477 -7.89 15.25 -20.11
CA LEU A 477 -8.96 14.31 -19.82
C LEU A 477 -9.81 14.77 -18.63
N ARG A 478 -9.21 15.26 -17.56
CA ARG A 478 -9.91 15.79 -16.39
C ARG A 478 -10.92 16.88 -16.76
N ALA A 479 -10.52 17.86 -17.59
CA ALA A 479 -11.41 18.92 -18.02
C ALA A 479 -12.56 18.43 -18.93
N GLN A 480 -12.34 17.33 -19.66
CA GLN A 480 -13.35 16.73 -20.53
C GLN A 480 -14.38 15.93 -19.72
N VAL A 481 -13.93 15.05 -18.81
CA VAL A 481 -14.83 14.15 -18.07
C VAL A 481 -15.64 14.89 -16.99
N THR A 482 -15.11 15.96 -16.39
CA THR A 482 -15.88 16.76 -15.41
C THR A 482 -17.09 17.47 -16.00
N LYS A 483 -17.11 17.65 -17.34
CA LYS A 483 -18.22 18.29 -18.06
C LYS A 483 -19.22 17.28 -18.65
N SER A 484 -18.96 15.99 -18.59
CA SER A 484 -19.77 14.95 -19.22
C SER A 484 -19.92 13.71 -18.33
N LYS A 485 -21.14 13.49 -17.81
CA LYS A 485 -21.48 12.30 -17.02
C LYS A 485 -21.17 11.01 -17.79
N THR A 486 -21.47 10.95 -19.07
CA THR A 486 -21.24 9.78 -19.92
C THR A 486 -19.74 9.52 -20.11
N ALA A 487 -18.93 10.56 -20.35
CA ALA A 487 -17.47 10.41 -20.44
C ALA A 487 -16.86 9.93 -19.11
N MET A 488 -17.35 10.46 -17.98
CA MET A 488 -16.94 10.00 -16.65
C MET A 488 -17.28 8.54 -16.41
N GLN A 489 -18.52 8.12 -16.69
CA GLN A 489 -18.94 6.72 -16.54
C GLN A 489 -18.09 5.76 -17.40
N LYS A 490 -17.80 6.15 -18.66
CA LYS A 490 -16.93 5.37 -19.54
C LYS A 490 -15.52 5.23 -18.97
N LEU A 491 -14.93 6.31 -18.47
CA LEU A 491 -13.60 6.32 -17.89
C LEU A 491 -13.54 5.41 -16.65
N VAL A 492 -14.48 5.57 -15.73
CA VAL A 492 -14.57 4.74 -14.51
C VAL A 492 -14.70 3.27 -14.87
N LYS A 493 -15.58 2.92 -15.82
CA LYS A 493 -15.75 1.53 -16.27
C LYS A 493 -14.45 0.94 -16.82
N THR A 494 -13.65 1.74 -17.54
CA THR A 494 -12.35 1.31 -18.08
C THR A 494 -11.36 0.94 -16.98
N TYR A 495 -11.34 1.69 -15.88
CA TYR A 495 -10.38 1.51 -14.78
C TYR A 495 -10.99 0.95 -13.50
N PHE A 496 -12.22 0.43 -13.56
CA PHE A 496 -12.96 -0.03 -12.38
C PHE A 496 -12.20 -1.11 -11.60
N TYR A 497 -11.54 -2.03 -12.29
CA TYR A 497 -10.77 -3.11 -11.68
C TYR A 497 -9.25 -2.85 -11.69
N CYS A 498 -8.81 -1.60 -11.67
CA CYS A 498 -7.39 -1.25 -11.59
C CYS A 498 -6.76 -1.65 -10.24
N GLY A 499 -5.44 -1.81 -10.23
CA GLY A 499 -4.63 -2.02 -9.03
C GLY A 499 -4.47 -3.45 -8.56
#